data_a6023ca5ba8fa64a9fefcd2eaae10ea9
#
_entry.id   a6023ca5ba8fa64a9fefcd2eaae10ea9
#
_cell.length_a   1.000
_cell.length_b   1.000
_cell.length_c   1.000
_cell.angle_alpha   90.00
_cell.angle_beta   90.00
_cell.angle_gamma   90.00
#
_symmetry.space_group_name_H-M   'P 1'
#
loop_
_entity.id
_entity.type
_entity.pdbx_description
1 polymer ?
#
loop_
_entity_poly.entity_id
_entity_poly.type
_entity_poly.pdbx_seq_one_letter_code
_entity_poly.pdbx_strand_id
1 'polypeptide(L)'
;MKHSIAILLLIGLVSVGCRNKGCTDPLSPDFDAKAIKDNGSCTYDGRLIIWFDELSSDNMENLWINSLSVYVDGSLVGTIAVDEWTNGQPNCSNGGGVRATVNTDGADSKLVQYTVQDDLGFTIQQGTVTVSNSNCAWVEVVY
;
A
#
# COMPACT_ATOMS: atom_id res chain seq x y z
N MET A 1 -40.79 32.62 62.93
CA MET A 1 -39.43 32.42 62.46
C MET A 1 -39.36 31.19 61.57
N LYS A 2 -39.33 31.39 60.25
CA LYS A 2 -39.30 30.30 59.27
C LYS A 2 -37.95 30.35 58.55
N HIS A 3 -37.10 29.34 58.81
CA HIS A 3 -35.82 29.20 58.16
C HIS A 3 -36.03 28.44 56.83
N SER A 4 -35.93 29.17 55.72
CA SER A 4 -35.84 28.54 54.39
C SER A 4 -34.44 28.08 54.13
N ILE A 5 -34.25 26.79 54.07
CA ILE A 5 -32.99 26.16 53.63
C ILE A 5 -33.02 26.09 52.12
N ALA A 6 -32.23 26.93 51.47
CA ALA A 6 -31.98 26.86 50.03
C ALA A 6 -30.94 25.77 49.74
N ILE A 7 -31.40 24.63 49.24
CA ILE A 7 -30.52 23.57 48.76
C ILE A 7 -30.04 23.97 47.36
N LEU A 8 -28.78 24.40 47.28
CA LEU A 8 -28.10 24.66 46.02
C LEU A 8 -27.73 23.30 45.38
N LEU A 9 -28.50 22.88 44.38
CA LEU A 9 -28.20 21.69 43.59
C LEU A 9 -27.06 22.03 42.61
N LEU A 10 -25.85 21.65 42.96
CA LEU A 10 -24.67 21.74 42.08
C LEU A 10 -24.78 20.63 41.03
N ILE A 11 -25.38 20.95 39.86
CA ILE A 11 -25.38 20.07 38.71
C ILE A 11 -23.99 20.13 38.12
N GLY A 12 -23.16 19.12 38.47
CA GLY A 12 -21.87 18.90 37.82
C GLY A 12 -22.11 18.53 36.38
N LEU A 13 -21.80 19.45 35.46
CA LEU A 13 -21.69 19.15 34.04
C LEU A 13 -20.50 18.18 33.85
N VAL A 14 -20.79 16.90 33.76
CA VAL A 14 -19.85 15.90 33.26
C VAL A 14 -19.72 16.15 31.78
N SER A 15 -18.70 16.93 31.40
CA SER A 15 -18.29 17.06 29.99
C SER A 15 -17.83 15.70 29.52
N VAL A 16 -18.70 14.91 28.93
CA VAL A 16 -18.30 13.72 28.16
C VAL A 16 -17.56 14.25 26.93
N GLY A 17 -16.27 14.51 27.10
CA GLY A 17 -15.40 14.87 25.99
C GLY A 17 -15.50 13.78 24.95
N CYS A 18 -16.01 14.10 23.77
CA CYS A 18 -15.86 13.27 22.58
C CYS A 18 -14.36 13.03 22.38
N ARG A 19 -13.89 11.88 22.83
CA ARG A 19 -12.50 11.47 22.56
C ARG A 19 -12.43 11.19 21.08
N ASN A 20 -11.68 12.02 20.34
CA ASN A 20 -11.42 11.78 18.93
C ASN A 20 -10.68 10.44 18.84
N LYS A 21 -11.30 9.52 18.11
CA LYS A 21 -10.74 8.21 17.81
C LYS A 21 -10.22 8.24 16.37
N GLY A 22 -9.01 7.77 16.16
CA GLY A 22 -8.36 7.71 14.86
C GLY A 22 -7.07 6.91 14.97
N CYS A 23 -6.31 6.86 13.89
CA CYS A 23 -4.96 6.29 13.92
C CYS A 23 -4.04 7.19 14.76
N THR A 24 -3.40 6.64 15.79
CA THR A 24 -2.47 7.38 16.67
C THR A 24 -1.01 7.12 16.37
N ASP A 25 -0.71 6.27 15.37
CA ASP A 25 0.64 5.95 14.98
C ASP A 25 1.15 6.92 13.89
N PRO A 26 2.19 7.75 14.18
CA PRO A 26 2.77 8.68 13.23
C PRO A 26 3.37 8.03 11.97
N LEU A 27 3.64 6.72 11.99
CA LEU A 27 4.17 5.96 10.86
C LEU A 27 3.09 5.56 9.86
N SER A 28 1.83 5.60 10.28
CA SER A 28 0.72 5.29 9.39
C SER A 28 0.35 6.49 8.49
N PRO A 29 0.09 6.29 7.20
CA PRO A 29 -0.47 7.32 6.33
C PRO A 29 -1.85 7.82 6.80
N ASP A 30 -2.56 7.06 7.63
CA ASP A 30 -3.85 7.44 8.22
C ASP A 30 -3.71 8.12 9.59
N PHE A 31 -2.49 8.54 9.96
CA PHE A 31 -2.24 9.23 11.23
C PHE A 31 -3.14 10.47 11.39
N ASP A 32 -3.90 10.50 12.48
CA ASP A 32 -4.68 11.66 12.88
C ASP A 32 -4.08 12.30 14.14
N ALA A 33 -3.38 13.42 13.97
CA ALA A 33 -2.77 14.17 15.07
C ALA A 33 -3.77 14.65 16.13
N LYS A 34 -5.10 14.61 15.86
CA LYS A 34 -6.16 14.94 16.81
C LYS A 34 -6.69 13.71 17.54
N ALA A 35 -6.36 12.51 17.10
CA ALA A 35 -6.76 11.28 17.76
C ALA A 35 -6.03 11.14 19.09
N ILE A 36 -6.80 10.87 20.15
CA ILE A 36 -6.28 10.59 21.51
C ILE A 36 -6.49 9.14 21.92
N LYS A 37 -7.16 8.37 21.06
CA LYS A 37 -7.36 6.94 21.21
C LYS A 37 -7.33 6.26 19.84
N ASP A 38 -6.50 5.25 19.71
CA ASP A 38 -6.48 4.41 18.53
C ASP A 38 -7.82 3.67 18.39
N ASN A 39 -8.31 3.64 17.15
CA ASN A 39 -9.55 2.96 16.74
C ASN A 39 -9.27 1.77 15.81
N GLY A 40 -8.00 1.43 15.56
CA GLY A 40 -7.60 0.37 14.65
C GLY A 40 -7.63 0.77 13.17
N SER A 41 -7.72 2.08 12.86
CA SER A 41 -7.74 2.57 11.47
C SER A 41 -6.36 2.80 10.86
N CYS A 42 -5.28 2.52 11.60
CA CYS A 42 -3.94 2.62 11.03
C CYS A 42 -3.76 1.58 9.93
N THR A 43 -3.36 2.04 8.74
CA THR A 43 -2.91 1.17 7.65
C THR A 43 -1.40 1.30 7.46
N TYR A 44 -0.80 0.27 6.93
CA TYR A 44 0.65 0.20 6.72
C TYR A 44 0.94 -0.38 5.33
N ASP A 45 0.19 0.09 4.34
CA ASP A 45 0.24 -0.45 2.99
C ASP A 45 1.22 0.32 2.12
N GLY A 46 2.27 -0.35 1.70
CA GLY A 46 3.18 0.11 0.67
C GLY A 46 2.70 -0.29 -0.73
N ARG A 47 3.19 0.38 -1.76
CA ARG A 47 2.87 0.08 -3.16
C ARG A 47 4.10 -0.38 -3.90
N LEU A 48 3.94 -1.44 -4.68
CA LEU A 48 4.94 -1.95 -5.62
C LEU A 48 4.35 -1.93 -7.02
N ILE A 49 5.10 -1.43 -7.99
CA ILE A 49 4.75 -1.50 -9.42
C ILE A 49 5.85 -2.27 -10.14
N ILE A 50 5.46 -3.29 -10.90
CA ILE A 50 6.33 -4.05 -11.79
C ILE A 50 5.90 -3.71 -13.21
N TRP A 51 6.85 -3.23 -14.02
CA TRP A 51 6.61 -2.65 -15.33
C TRP A 51 7.76 -2.98 -16.28
N PHE A 52 7.58 -2.73 -17.57
CA PHE A 52 8.61 -2.87 -18.60
C PHE A 52 8.41 -1.82 -19.70
N ASP A 53 9.48 -1.58 -20.45
CA ASP A 53 9.51 -0.63 -21.54
C ASP A 53 9.19 -1.28 -22.90
N GLU A 54 9.14 -0.46 -23.95
CA GLU A 54 8.86 -0.90 -25.33
C GLU A 54 9.93 -1.90 -25.84
N LEU A 55 11.21 -1.68 -25.51
CA LEU A 55 12.28 -2.58 -25.97
C LEU A 55 12.13 -3.99 -25.38
N SER A 56 11.81 -4.07 -24.10
CA SER A 56 11.55 -5.35 -23.43
C SER A 56 10.28 -6.01 -24.00
N SER A 57 9.24 -5.23 -24.32
CA SER A 57 8.04 -5.71 -25.00
C SER A 57 8.38 -6.34 -26.35
N ASP A 58 9.07 -5.61 -27.21
CA ASP A 58 9.48 -6.09 -28.56
C ASP A 58 10.32 -7.39 -28.48
N ASN A 59 11.24 -7.45 -27.52
CA ASN A 59 12.06 -8.65 -27.32
C ASN A 59 11.22 -9.86 -26.89
N MET A 60 10.26 -9.66 -25.98
CA MET A 60 9.33 -10.71 -25.53
C MET A 60 8.40 -11.17 -26.65
N GLU A 61 7.84 -10.25 -27.46
CA GLU A 61 6.99 -10.59 -28.61
C GLU A 61 7.76 -11.41 -29.66
N ASN A 62 9.01 -11.07 -29.92
CA ASN A 62 9.87 -11.82 -30.84
C ASN A 62 10.11 -13.27 -30.40
N LEU A 63 9.92 -13.56 -29.13
CA LEU A 63 10.02 -14.90 -28.54
C LEU A 63 8.66 -15.56 -28.27
N TRP A 64 7.57 -14.97 -28.81
CA TRP A 64 6.21 -15.46 -28.68
C TRP A 64 5.69 -15.48 -27.23
N ILE A 65 6.23 -14.64 -26.37
CA ILE A 65 5.69 -14.40 -25.03
C ILE A 65 4.53 -13.43 -25.18
N ASN A 66 3.35 -13.78 -24.65
CA ASN A 66 2.14 -12.98 -24.82
C ASN A 66 1.76 -12.22 -23.53
N SER A 67 2.13 -12.75 -22.38
CA SER A 67 1.81 -12.13 -21.09
C SER A 67 2.81 -12.51 -20.01
N LEU A 68 2.87 -11.66 -18.98
CA LEU A 68 3.65 -11.90 -17.79
C LEU A 68 2.74 -12.06 -16.57
N SER A 69 3.04 -13.05 -15.75
CA SER A 69 2.44 -13.26 -14.44
C SER A 69 3.39 -12.79 -13.35
N VAL A 70 2.91 -11.91 -12.47
CA VAL A 70 3.70 -11.30 -11.40
C VAL A 70 3.30 -11.86 -10.06
N TYR A 71 4.29 -12.32 -9.31
CA TYR A 71 4.13 -12.85 -7.96
C TYR A 71 4.91 -12.00 -6.96
N VAL A 72 4.32 -11.78 -5.79
CA VAL A 72 4.96 -11.12 -4.64
C VAL A 72 4.80 -12.05 -3.43
N ASP A 73 5.90 -12.37 -2.77
CA ASP A 73 5.97 -13.34 -1.68
C ASP A 73 5.26 -14.67 -2.02
N GLY A 74 5.41 -15.11 -3.27
CA GLY A 74 4.82 -16.35 -3.80
C GLY A 74 3.33 -16.26 -4.17
N SER A 75 2.67 -15.12 -3.95
CA SER A 75 1.27 -14.90 -4.32
C SER A 75 1.15 -14.16 -5.66
N LEU A 76 0.30 -14.66 -6.57
CA LEU A 76 0.00 -13.96 -7.82
C LEU A 76 -0.71 -12.64 -7.52
N VAL A 77 -0.12 -11.53 -7.95
CA VAL A 77 -0.67 -10.18 -7.74
C VAL A 77 -1.26 -9.56 -9.00
N GLY A 78 -0.93 -10.11 -10.17
CA GLY A 78 -1.53 -9.69 -11.44
C GLY A 78 -0.83 -10.29 -12.64
N THR A 79 -1.45 -10.06 -13.79
CA THR A 79 -0.91 -10.38 -15.10
C THR A 79 -0.95 -9.13 -15.97
N ILE A 80 -0.03 -9.05 -16.93
CA ILE A 80 0.04 -7.94 -17.88
C ILE A 80 0.37 -8.50 -19.26
N ALA A 81 -0.32 -8.05 -20.30
CA ALA A 81 0.02 -8.40 -21.67
C ALA A 81 1.30 -7.69 -22.10
N VAL A 82 2.10 -8.31 -22.95
CA VAL A 82 3.41 -7.74 -23.32
C VAL A 82 3.28 -6.46 -24.17
N ASP A 83 2.14 -6.23 -24.82
CA ASP A 83 1.81 -4.99 -25.54
C ASP A 83 1.37 -3.83 -24.63
N GLU A 84 1.19 -4.07 -23.32
CA GLU A 84 0.84 -3.06 -22.30
C GLU A 84 2.06 -2.42 -21.62
N TRP A 85 3.11 -2.16 -22.39
CA TRP A 85 4.34 -1.52 -21.90
C TRP A 85 4.13 -0.04 -21.54
N THR A 86 5.12 0.56 -20.85
CA THR A 86 5.07 1.99 -20.48
C THR A 86 6.32 2.73 -20.96
N ASN A 87 6.13 3.98 -21.41
CA ASN A 87 7.25 4.84 -21.77
C ASN A 87 7.90 5.43 -20.51
N GLY A 88 8.83 4.68 -19.93
CA GLY A 88 9.52 5.01 -18.69
C GLY A 88 8.72 4.64 -17.43
N GLN A 89 9.31 4.94 -16.29
CA GLN A 89 8.79 4.58 -14.97
C GLN A 89 7.36 5.09 -14.75
N PRO A 90 6.39 4.21 -14.47
CA PRO A 90 4.99 4.59 -14.34
C PRO A 90 4.74 5.39 -13.06
N ASN A 91 3.67 6.19 -13.10
CA ASN A 91 3.18 6.91 -11.93
C ASN A 91 2.58 5.95 -10.90
N CYS A 92 2.82 6.22 -9.62
CA CYS A 92 2.34 5.40 -8.50
C CYS A 92 0.80 5.29 -8.41
N SER A 93 0.08 6.26 -8.92
CA SER A 93 -1.39 6.32 -8.79
C SER A 93 -2.12 5.75 -10.01
N ASN A 94 -1.64 5.99 -11.23
CA ASN A 94 -2.37 5.71 -12.48
C ASN A 94 -1.46 5.44 -13.70
N GLY A 95 -0.25 4.97 -13.50
CA GLY A 95 0.60 4.51 -14.60
C GLY A 95 0.33 3.03 -14.96
N GLY A 96 0.96 2.52 -16.01
CA GLY A 96 0.94 1.11 -16.41
C GLY A 96 1.66 0.17 -15.44
N GLY A 97 1.74 -1.11 -15.81
CA GLY A 97 2.36 -2.15 -15.02
C GLY A 97 1.43 -2.86 -14.05
N VAL A 98 1.92 -3.93 -13.44
CA VAL A 98 1.22 -4.67 -12.40
C VAL A 98 1.47 -3.99 -11.06
N ARG A 99 0.39 -3.75 -10.32
CA ARG A 99 0.42 -3.11 -9.00
C ARG A 99 0.12 -4.10 -7.91
N ALA A 100 0.97 -4.11 -6.89
CA ALA A 100 0.76 -4.85 -5.66
C ALA A 100 0.66 -3.90 -4.46
N THR A 101 -0.27 -4.18 -3.58
CA THR A 101 -0.33 -3.59 -2.24
C THR A 101 0.38 -4.54 -1.28
N VAL A 102 1.35 -4.02 -0.55
CA VAL A 102 2.16 -4.78 0.41
C VAL A 102 1.92 -4.24 1.80
N ASN A 103 1.35 -5.06 2.67
CA ASN A 103 1.24 -4.71 4.09
C ASN A 103 2.62 -4.79 4.74
N THR A 104 3.09 -3.69 5.34
CA THR A 104 4.40 -3.61 6.00
C THR A 104 4.38 -4.02 7.47
N ASP A 105 3.24 -4.54 7.97
CA ASP A 105 3.05 -5.08 9.32
C ASP A 105 3.42 -4.07 10.43
N GLY A 106 3.15 -2.78 10.20
CA GLY A 106 3.46 -1.70 11.16
C GLY A 106 4.90 -1.16 11.07
N ALA A 107 5.71 -1.66 10.14
CA ALA A 107 7.04 -1.13 9.90
C ALA A 107 7.02 -0.04 8.82
N ASP A 108 8.06 0.81 8.79
CA ASP A 108 8.25 1.82 7.75
C ASP A 108 8.41 1.20 6.35
N SER A 109 8.97 0.00 6.30
CA SER A 109 9.21 -0.73 5.07
C SER A 109 9.31 -2.24 5.31
N LYS A 110 9.10 -3.01 4.23
CA LYS A 110 9.23 -4.46 4.20
C LYS A 110 10.01 -4.87 2.97
N LEU A 111 10.94 -5.80 3.14
CA LEU A 111 11.60 -6.47 2.01
C LEU A 111 10.69 -7.61 1.55
N VAL A 112 10.33 -7.60 0.26
CA VAL A 112 9.51 -8.63 -0.36
C VAL A 112 10.25 -9.29 -1.51
N GLN A 113 9.93 -10.55 -1.79
CA GLN A 113 10.40 -11.25 -2.97
C GLN A 113 9.42 -11.02 -4.13
N TYR A 114 9.93 -10.84 -5.33
CA TYR A 114 9.11 -10.84 -6.53
C TYR A 114 9.61 -11.89 -7.52
N THR A 115 8.69 -12.42 -8.31
CA THR A 115 8.96 -13.32 -9.43
C THR A 115 8.06 -12.93 -10.59
N VAL A 116 8.62 -12.82 -11.77
CA VAL A 116 7.91 -12.58 -13.02
C VAL A 116 8.08 -13.80 -13.89
N GLN A 117 6.98 -14.35 -14.36
CA GLN A 117 6.95 -15.53 -15.22
C GLN A 117 6.23 -15.22 -16.53
N ASP A 118 6.64 -15.87 -17.60
CA ASP A 118 5.91 -15.84 -18.88
C ASP A 118 4.61 -16.67 -18.84
N ASP A 119 3.88 -16.68 -19.95
CA ASP A 119 2.64 -17.42 -20.12
C ASP A 119 2.83 -18.96 -20.13
N LEU A 120 4.06 -19.46 -20.22
CA LEU A 120 4.42 -20.88 -20.08
C LEU A 120 4.91 -21.25 -18.68
N GLY A 121 5.05 -20.26 -17.78
CA GLY A 121 5.50 -20.42 -16.39
C GLY A 121 7.02 -20.41 -16.21
N PHE A 122 7.79 -20.03 -17.23
CA PHE A 122 9.24 -19.84 -17.07
C PHE A 122 9.52 -18.50 -16.39
N THR A 123 10.46 -18.52 -15.44
CA THR A 123 10.86 -17.30 -14.74
C THR A 123 11.70 -16.40 -15.66
N ILE A 124 11.15 -15.22 -15.93
CA ILE A 124 11.80 -14.13 -16.68
C ILE A 124 12.76 -13.37 -15.76
N GLN A 125 12.26 -12.96 -14.61
CA GLN A 125 13.02 -12.18 -13.64
C GLN A 125 12.55 -12.50 -12.23
N GLN A 126 13.47 -12.46 -11.26
CA GLN A 126 13.16 -12.58 -9.84
C GLN A 126 14.14 -11.77 -9.01
N GLY A 127 13.73 -11.38 -7.82
CA GLY A 127 14.58 -10.62 -6.93
C GLY A 127 13.87 -10.23 -5.64
N THR A 128 14.47 -9.26 -4.96
CA THR A 128 13.88 -8.65 -3.77
C THR A 128 13.79 -7.14 -3.94
N VAL A 129 12.78 -6.53 -3.34
CA VAL A 129 12.59 -5.09 -3.35
C VAL A 129 12.07 -4.62 -1.99
N THR A 130 12.56 -3.47 -1.53
CA THR A 130 12.03 -2.85 -0.30
C THR A 130 10.83 -1.99 -0.65
N VAL A 131 9.69 -2.30 -0.05
CA VAL A 131 8.44 -1.55 -0.20
C VAL A 131 8.20 -0.75 1.07
N SER A 132 8.02 0.56 0.94
CA SER A 132 7.76 1.50 2.04
C SER A 132 6.27 1.85 2.12
N ASN A 133 5.76 2.07 3.32
CA ASN A 133 4.39 2.53 3.54
C ASN A 133 4.12 3.98 3.07
N SER A 134 5.17 4.77 2.83
CA SER A 134 5.06 6.17 2.43
C SER A 134 5.39 6.44 0.96
N ASN A 135 6.07 5.51 0.30
CA ASN A 135 6.55 5.67 -1.07
C ASN A 135 6.17 4.47 -1.94
N CYS A 136 6.16 4.69 -3.25
CA CYS A 136 6.04 3.62 -4.22
C CYS A 136 7.41 2.98 -4.46
N ALA A 137 7.44 1.68 -4.59
CA ALA A 137 8.59 0.94 -5.09
C ALA A 137 8.34 0.52 -6.54
N TRP A 138 9.38 0.45 -7.35
CA TRP A 138 9.30 0.06 -8.75
C TRP A 138 10.32 -1.03 -9.05
N VAL A 139 9.90 -1.95 -9.89
CA VAL A 139 10.78 -2.95 -10.51
C VAL A 139 10.55 -2.89 -12.01
N GLU A 140 11.62 -2.61 -12.74
CA GLU A 140 11.64 -2.72 -14.19
C GLU A 140 11.99 -4.15 -14.58
N VAL A 141 11.19 -4.75 -15.44
CA VAL A 141 11.49 -6.03 -16.07
C VAL A 141 12.26 -5.72 -17.34
N VAL A 142 13.51 -6.17 -17.39
CA VAL A 142 14.39 -6.00 -18.54
C VAL A 142 14.54 -7.36 -19.23
N TYR A 143 14.24 -7.41 -20.55
CA TYR A 143 14.26 -8.63 -21.32
C TYR A 143 15.03 -8.46 -22.64
#